data_1ae0a0f10ad4896bcbab5e4bb520313a
#
_entry.id   1ae0a0f10ad4896bcbab5e4bb520313a
#
_cell.length_a   1.000
_cell.length_b   1.000
_cell.length_c   1.000
_cell.angle_alpha   90.00
_cell.angle_beta   90.00
_cell.angle_gamma   90.00
#
_symmetry.space_group_name_H-M   'P 1'
#
loop_
_entity.id
_entity.type
_entity.pdbx_description
1 polymer ?
#
loop_
_entity_poly.entity_id
_entity_poly.type
_entity_poly.pdbx_seq_one_letter_code
_entity_poly.pdbx_strand_id
1 'polypeptide(L)'
;MTTTPGEPGLLDHANWTVRPSAAHRGLDRAVAVVVWSVAAAITLVFAWLVGSIVWRGAGEISWGYLTGPVLDAGRGGGIGPVLVSTLLILLVCLAVSVPLGLGTAILLAEFSPRQNRFGRLVRRSLDVLAGVPSIVFGLFGNAFFCVWLGMGFSIVSGGLTLACMVLPILIRATEEGFRSVPDDYRLAAAALGMSRTAAIRHLL
;
A
#
# COMPACT_ATOMS: atom_id res chain seq x y z
N MET A 1 -18.97 48.55 -51.67
CA MET A 1 -17.89 48.94 -50.75
C MET A 1 -18.43 48.77 -49.34
N THR A 2 -18.23 47.64 -48.74
CA THR A 2 -18.59 47.34 -47.34
C THR A 2 -17.44 46.59 -46.71
N THR A 3 -16.66 47.28 -45.93
CA THR A 3 -15.54 46.74 -45.16
C THR A 3 -16.09 45.98 -43.95
N THR A 4 -15.80 44.68 -43.86
CA THR A 4 -16.01 43.87 -42.69
C THR A 4 -15.04 44.27 -41.57
N PRO A 5 -15.48 44.47 -40.31
CA PRO A 5 -14.59 44.69 -39.17
C PRO A 5 -13.87 43.37 -38.85
N GLY A 6 -12.55 43.51 -38.63
CA GLY A 6 -11.64 42.40 -38.34
C GLY A 6 -12.05 41.56 -37.12
N GLU A 7 -11.88 40.29 -37.25
CA GLU A 7 -11.91 39.32 -36.17
C GLU A 7 -10.84 39.72 -35.12
N PRO A 8 -11.15 39.70 -33.82
CA PRO A 8 -10.13 39.80 -32.78
C PRO A 8 -9.24 38.58 -32.85
N GLY A 9 -7.94 38.86 -33.13
CA GLY A 9 -6.92 37.82 -33.29
C GLY A 9 -7.02 36.72 -32.23
N LEU A 10 -7.12 35.51 -32.71
CA LEU A 10 -6.86 34.31 -31.94
C LEU A 10 -5.57 34.53 -31.14
N LEU A 11 -5.70 34.60 -29.83
CA LEU A 11 -4.59 34.76 -28.90
C LEU A 11 -3.52 33.74 -29.27
N ASP A 12 -2.39 34.25 -29.64
CA ASP A 12 -1.18 33.51 -29.92
C ASP A 12 -0.75 32.75 -28.64
N HIS A 13 -1.29 31.55 -28.46
CA HIS A 13 -0.94 30.64 -27.35
C HIS A 13 0.46 30.03 -27.48
N ALA A 14 1.26 30.50 -28.46
CA ALA A 14 2.54 29.90 -28.78
C ALA A 14 3.76 30.49 -28.04
N ASN A 15 3.61 31.51 -27.21
CA ASN A 15 4.75 32.24 -26.63
C ASN A 15 5.01 32.04 -25.13
N TRP A 16 4.54 30.94 -24.53
CA TRP A 16 4.90 30.61 -23.14
C TRP A 16 6.24 29.86 -23.00
N THR A 17 6.99 29.67 -24.09
CA THR A 17 8.37 29.21 -23.96
C THR A 17 9.26 30.37 -23.52
N VAL A 18 9.23 30.68 -22.23
CA VAL A 18 10.25 31.53 -21.60
C VAL A 18 11.57 30.78 -21.77
N ARG A 19 12.37 31.20 -22.76
CA ARG A 19 13.74 30.68 -22.91
C ARG A 19 14.53 31.09 -21.66
N PRO A 20 14.96 30.11 -20.82
CA PRO A 20 15.71 30.45 -19.62
C PRO A 20 17.00 31.18 -20.04
N SER A 21 17.30 32.30 -19.37
CA SER A 21 18.52 33.06 -19.61
C SER A 21 19.75 32.19 -19.33
N ALA A 22 20.91 32.50 -19.92
CA ALA A 22 22.13 31.73 -19.74
C ALA A 22 22.54 31.60 -18.26
N ALA A 23 22.22 32.62 -17.43
CA ALA A 23 22.43 32.63 -16.00
C ALA A 23 21.58 31.58 -15.27
N HIS A 24 20.31 31.40 -15.65
CA HIS A 24 19.43 30.36 -15.07
C HIS A 24 19.93 28.96 -15.38
N ARG A 25 20.45 28.73 -16.59
CA ARG A 25 21.04 27.44 -16.98
C ARG A 25 22.27 27.05 -16.17
N GLY A 26 23.10 28.01 -15.74
CA GLY A 26 24.23 27.78 -14.86
C GLY A 26 23.79 27.36 -13.45
N LEU A 27 22.81 28.08 -12.90
CA LEU A 27 22.24 27.77 -11.58
C LEU A 27 21.53 26.40 -11.59
N ASP A 28 20.75 26.12 -12.64
CA ASP A 28 20.05 24.82 -12.79
C ASP A 28 21.03 23.65 -12.82
N ARG A 29 22.17 23.82 -13.52
CA ARG A 29 23.22 22.79 -13.56
C ARG A 29 23.88 22.62 -12.21
N ALA A 30 24.19 23.71 -11.49
CA ALA A 30 24.79 23.64 -10.16
C ALA A 30 23.83 22.95 -9.17
N VAL A 31 22.55 23.31 -9.18
CA VAL A 31 21.52 22.65 -8.37
C VAL A 31 21.38 21.16 -8.74
N ALA A 32 21.35 20.84 -10.02
CA ALA A 32 21.27 19.44 -10.49
C ALA A 32 22.51 18.63 -10.02
N VAL A 33 23.72 19.18 -10.12
CA VAL A 33 24.93 18.51 -9.64
C VAL A 33 24.87 18.28 -8.14
N VAL A 34 24.43 19.26 -7.34
CA VAL A 34 24.28 19.10 -5.89
C VAL A 34 23.27 18.00 -5.57
N VAL A 35 22.08 18.05 -6.20
CA VAL A 35 21.03 17.05 -5.97
C VAL A 35 21.51 15.64 -6.35
N TRP A 36 22.14 15.48 -7.51
CA TRP A 36 22.68 14.18 -7.93
C TRP A 36 23.83 13.71 -7.04
N SER A 37 24.69 14.63 -6.56
CA SER A 37 25.77 14.27 -5.64
C SER A 37 25.25 13.79 -4.29
N VAL A 38 24.23 14.47 -3.74
CA VAL A 38 23.56 14.04 -2.49
C VAL A 38 22.86 12.71 -2.69
N ALA A 39 22.11 12.54 -3.79
CA ALA A 39 21.46 11.27 -4.10
C ALA A 39 22.47 10.12 -4.25
N ALA A 40 23.58 10.35 -4.95
CA ALA A 40 24.66 9.38 -5.09
C ALA A 40 25.31 9.04 -3.75
N ALA A 41 25.60 10.04 -2.90
CA ALA A 41 26.17 9.82 -1.58
C ALA A 41 25.25 8.96 -0.68
N ILE A 42 23.95 9.28 -0.64
CA ILE A 42 22.96 8.48 0.12
C ILE A 42 22.91 7.05 -0.42
N THR A 43 22.86 6.88 -1.75
CA THR A 43 22.81 5.56 -2.38
C THR A 43 24.06 4.74 -2.08
N LEU A 44 25.24 5.36 -2.12
CA LEU A 44 26.51 4.70 -1.81
C LEU A 44 26.60 4.28 -0.33
N VAL A 45 26.20 5.17 0.59
CA VAL A 45 26.14 4.84 2.03
C VAL A 45 25.19 3.68 2.27
N PHE A 46 24.01 3.73 1.66
CA PHE A 46 23.02 2.64 1.77
C PHE A 46 23.56 1.33 1.19
N ALA A 47 24.13 1.36 0.00
CA ALA A 47 24.72 0.19 -0.64
C ALA A 47 25.89 -0.39 0.18
N TRP A 48 26.72 0.47 0.77
CA TRP A 48 27.80 0.04 1.66
C TRP A 48 27.27 -0.62 2.93
N LEU A 49 26.24 -0.04 3.57
CA LEU A 49 25.61 -0.63 4.75
C LEU A 49 25.01 -2.00 4.44
N VAL A 50 24.20 -2.08 3.39
CA VAL A 50 23.58 -3.36 2.97
C VAL A 50 24.68 -4.37 2.59
N GLY A 51 25.66 -3.95 1.79
CA GLY A 51 26.79 -4.79 1.41
C GLY A 51 27.56 -5.31 2.60
N SER A 52 27.81 -4.47 3.61
CA SER A 52 28.53 -4.88 4.83
C SER A 52 27.73 -5.89 5.66
N ILE A 53 26.42 -5.73 5.76
CA ILE A 53 25.54 -6.67 6.47
C ILE A 53 25.52 -8.02 5.74
N VAL A 54 25.31 -7.99 4.42
CA VAL A 54 25.27 -9.20 3.59
C VAL A 54 26.62 -9.94 3.66
N TRP A 55 27.74 -9.20 3.52
CA TRP A 55 29.07 -9.81 3.55
C TRP A 55 29.37 -10.50 4.88
N ARG A 56 29.02 -9.86 6.01
CA ARG A 56 29.23 -10.43 7.35
C ARG A 56 28.23 -11.55 7.66
N GLY A 57 26.98 -11.43 7.20
CA GLY A 57 25.93 -12.40 7.49
C GLY A 57 25.94 -13.63 6.59
N ALA A 58 26.45 -13.53 5.36
CA ALA A 58 26.40 -14.63 4.40
C ALA A 58 27.11 -15.92 4.87
N GLY A 59 28.21 -15.75 5.63
CA GLY A 59 28.95 -16.88 6.18
C GLY A 59 28.27 -17.61 7.33
N GLU A 60 27.33 -16.95 8.01
CA GLU A 60 26.58 -17.51 9.17
C GLU A 60 25.30 -18.24 8.74
N ILE A 61 24.85 -18.04 7.51
CA ILE A 61 23.63 -18.68 6.99
C ILE A 61 23.90 -20.13 6.74
N SER A 62 23.42 -20.99 7.64
CA SER A 62 23.48 -22.44 7.55
C SER A 62 22.10 -23.05 7.78
N TRP A 63 21.91 -24.30 7.36
CA TRP A 63 20.64 -24.99 7.61
C TRP A 63 20.35 -25.11 9.12
N GLY A 64 21.39 -25.31 9.93
CA GLY A 64 21.30 -25.31 11.40
C GLY A 64 20.86 -23.97 11.97
N TYR A 65 21.33 -22.84 11.39
CA TYR A 65 20.91 -21.49 11.78
C TYR A 65 19.42 -21.24 11.46
N LEU A 66 18.95 -21.68 10.29
CA LEU A 66 17.57 -21.50 9.88
C LEU A 66 16.56 -22.34 10.69
N THR A 67 16.96 -23.55 11.13
CA THR A 67 16.06 -24.48 11.82
C THR A 67 16.31 -24.60 13.31
N GLY A 68 17.47 -24.13 13.76
CA GLY A 68 17.89 -24.24 15.16
C GLY A 68 17.05 -23.42 16.14
N PRO A 69 17.04 -23.80 17.42
CA PRO A 69 16.39 -23.03 18.48
C PRO A 69 17.12 -21.74 18.76
N VAL A 70 16.40 -20.76 19.29
CA VAL A 70 16.96 -19.51 19.77
C VAL A 70 17.65 -19.76 21.12
N LEU A 71 18.92 -19.43 21.22
CA LEU A 71 19.73 -19.56 22.44
C LEU A 71 20.14 -18.17 22.94
N ASP A 72 20.48 -18.07 24.23
CA ASP A 72 21.01 -16.86 24.88
C ASP A 72 20.21 -15.58 24.60
N ALA A 73 18.89 -15.64 24.74
CA ALA A 73 17.97 -14.53 24.46
C ALA A 73 18.15 -13.90 23.07
N GLY A 74 18.46 -14.72 22.07
CA GLY A 74 18.64 -14.29 20.67
C GLY A 74 20.07 -13.86 20.29
N ARG A 75 21.04 -14.05 21.18
CA ARG A 75 22.46 -13.75 20.89
C ARG A 75 23.20 -14.92 20.24
N GLY A 76 22.61 -16.12 20.28
CA GLY A 76 23.14 -17.34 19.71
C GLY A 76 22.05 -18.28 19.25
N GLY A 77 22.46 -19.41 18.65
CA GLY A 77 21.54 -20.41 18.12
C GLY A 77 20.97 -20.05 16.76
N GLY A 78 19.76 -20.51 16.47
CA GLY A 78 19.07 -20.31 15.20
C GLY A 78 17.86 -19.38 15.28
N ILE A 79 17.24 -19.16 14.13
CA ILE A 79 16.04 -18.31 13.98
C ILE A 79 14.76 -19.12 13.68
N GLY A 80 14.82 -20.45 13.76
CA GLY A 80 13.73 -21.35 13.39
C GLY A 80 12.39 -20.98 14.05
N PRO A 81 12.31 -20.86 15.38
CA PRO A 81 11.07 -20.47 16.08
C PRO A 81 10.54 -19.09 15.65
N VAL A 82 11.44 -18.15 15.35
CA VAL A 82 11.05 -16.80 14.88
C VAL A 82 10.43 -16.88 13.49
N LEU A 83 10.99 -17.66 12.57
CA LEU A 83 10.44 -17.87 11.24
C LEU A 83 9.05 -18.52 11.30
N VAL A 84 8.92 -19.57 12.11
CA VAL A 84 7.64 -20.28 12.27
C VAL A 84 6.58 -19.35 12.88
N SER A 85 6.90 -18.61 13.92
CA SER A 85 5.94 -17.69 14.55
C SER A 85 5.55 -16.55 13.59
N THR A 86 6.47 -16.03 12.81
CA THR A 86 6.20 -15.00 11.79
C THR A 86 5.24 -15.52 10.73
N LEU A 87 5.48 -16.74 10.21
CA LEU A 87 4.60 -17.38 9.22
C LEU A 87 3.19 -17.64 9.80
N LEU A 88 3.11 -18.10 11.04
CA LEU A 88 1.82 -18.35 11.69
C LEU A 88 1.05 -17.06 11.96
N ILE A 89 1.71 -16.00 12.41
CA ILE A 89 1.09 -14.67 12.60
C ILE A 89 0.57 -14.14 11.26
N LEU A 90 1.39 -14.26 10.19
CA LEU A 90 1.00 -13.83 8.85
C LEU A 90 -0.19 -14.65 8.33
N LEU A 91 -0.21 -15.96 8.57
CA LEU A 91 -1.31 -16.84 8.16
C LEU A 91 -2.61 -16.43 8.85
N VAL A 92 -2.59 -16.19 10.17
CA VAL A 92 -3.77 -15.71 10.93
C VAL A 92 -4.21 -14.34 10.37
N CYS A 93 -3.27 -13.42 10.16
CA CYS A 93 -3.56 -12.10 9.57
C CYS A 93 -4.27 -12.23 8.23
N LEU A 94 -3.72 -13.02 7.30
CA LEU A 94 -4.29 -13.21 5.95
C LEU A 94 -5.63 -13.96 6.00
N ALA A 95 -5.75 -14.99 6.84
CA ALA A 95 -6.99 -15.76 6.99
C ALA A 95 -8.17 -14.90 7.44
N VAL A 96 -7.89 -13.84 8.18
CA VAL A 96 -8.92 -12.90 8.65
C VAL A 96 -9.07 -11.70 7.71
N SER A 97 -7.96 -11.07 7.33
CA SER A 97 -8.01 -9.81 6.57
C SER A 97 -8.45 -10.01 5.12
N VAL A 98 -8.06 -11.11 4.46
CA VAL A 98 -8.40 -11.33 3.05
C VAL A 98 -9.91 -11.54 2.85
N PRO A 99 -10.59 -12.46 3.53
CA PRO A 99 -12.02 -12.64 3.31
C PRO A 99 -12.85 -11.42 3.73
N LEU A 100 -12.51 -10.78 4.87
CA LEU A 100 -13.21 -9.58 5.31
C LEU A 100 -12.93 -8.38 4.39
N GLY A 101 -11.68 -8.22 3.97
CA GLY A 101 -11.25 -7.14 3.09
C GLY A 101 -11.87 -7.24 1.70
N LEU A 102 -11.79 -8.41 1.05
CA LEU A 102 -12.41 -8.66 -0.25
C LEU A 102 -13.94 -8.52 -0.18
N GLY A 103 -14.59 -9.13 0.81
CA GLY A 103 -16.03 -9.03 0.99
C GLY A 103 -16.50 -7.58 1.14
N THR A 104 -15.80 -6.79 1.97
CA THR A 104 -16.12 -5.37 2.18
C THR A 104 -15.86 -4.55 0.91
N ALA A 105 -14.75 -4.79 0.22
CA ALA A 105 -14.41 -4.09 -1.01
C ALA A 105 -15.44 -4.34 -2.12
N ILE A 106 -15.86 -5.60 -2.31
CA ILE A 106 -16.90 -5.97 -3.27
C ILE A 106 -18.23 -5.27 -2.92
N LEU A 107 -18.63 -5.29 -1.65
CA LEU A 107 -19.84 -4.59 -1.19
C LEU A 107 -19.79 -3.09 -1.49
N LEU A 108 -18.63 -2.46 -1.28
CA LEU A 108 -18.44 -1.03 -1.52
C LEU A 108 -18.35 -0.70 -3.03
N ALA A 109 -17.71 -1.56 -3.82
CA ALA A 109 -17.51 -1.32 -5.24
C ALA A 109 -18.78 -1.58 -6.05
N GLU A 110 -19.42 -2.74 -5.84
CA GLU A 110 -20.49 -3.24 -6.72
C GLU A 110 -21.89 -3.00 -6.17
N PHE A 111 -22.06 -3.02 -4.84
CA PHE A 111 -23.39 -2.93 -4.21
C PHE A 111 -23.66 -1.59 -3.53
N SER A 112 -22.67 -0.73 -3.35
CA SER A 112 -22.84 0.58 -2.71
C SER A 112 -22.48 1.73 -3.64
N PRO A 113 -23.49 2.37 -4.31
CA PRO A 113 -23.25 3.55 -5.14
C PRO A 113 -22.51 4.64 -4.38
N ARG A 114 -21.67 5.42 -5.09
CA ARG A 114 -20.90 6.54 -4.47
C ARG A 114 -21.76 7.54 -3.71
N GLN A 115 -23.03 7.66 -4.05
CA GLN A 115 -24.00 8.58 -3.42
C GLN A 115 -24.64 8.00 -2.15
N ASN A 116 -24.49 6.70 -1.87
CA ASN A 116 -25.04 6.09 -0.67
C ASN A 116 -24.34 6.63 0.59
N ARG A 117 -25.14 7.15 1.54
CA ARG A 117 -24.64 7.71 2.81
C ARG A 117 -23.82 6.70 3.62
N PHE A 118 -24.30 5.44 3.67
CA PHE A 118 -23.60 4.36 4.39
C PHE A 118 -22.23 4.04 3.76
N GLY A 119 -22.17 3.81 2.45
CA GLY A 119 -20.90 3.54 1.77
C GLY A 119 -19.89 4.69 1.90
N ARG A 120 -20.40 5.93 1.90
CA ARG A 120 -19.56 7.12 2.12
C ARG A 120 -19.02 7.19 3.55
N LEU A 121 -19.81 6.84 4.55
CA LEU A 121 -19.38 6.79 5.93
C LEU A 121 -18.28 5.74 6.12
N VAL A 122 -18.49 4.52 5.61
CA VAL A 122 -17.50 3.43 5.69
C VAL A 122 -16.19 3.84 5.03
N ARG A 123 -16.24 4.43 3.83
CA ARG A 123 -15.02 4.90 3.14
C ARG A 123 -14.26 5.95 3.95
N ARG A 124 -14.97 6.93 4.52
CA ARG A 124 -14.34 7.94 5.39
C ARG A 124 -13.71 7.33 6.63
N SER A 125 -14.38 6.35 7.24
CA SER A 125 -13.82 5.64 8.40
C SER A 125 -12.55 4.87 8.02
N LEU A 126 -12.53 4.21 6.87
CA LEU A 126 -11.34 3.52 6.36
C LEU A 126 -10.19 4.51 6.08
N ASP A 127 -10.50 5.70 5.54
CA ASP A 127 -9.49 6.75 5.29
C ASP A 127 -8.86 7.24 6.60
N VAL A 128 -9.69 7.44 7.63
CA VAL A 128 -9.20 7.84 8.96
C VAL A 128 -8.35 6.72 9.57
N LEU A 129 -8.82 5.46 9.51
CA LEU A 129 -8.06 4.33 10.05
C LEU A 129 -6.73 4.13 9.32
N ALA A 130 -6.70 4.28 8.00
CA ALA A 130 -5.46 4.17 7.22
C ALA A 130 -4.40 5.23 7.59
N GLY A 131 -4.83 6.37 8.14
CA GLY A 131 -3.95 7.42 8.65
C GLY A 131 -3.46 7.21 10.08
N VAL A 132 -3.94 6.19 10.80
CA VAL A 132 -3.54 5.93 12.19
C VAL A 132 -2.15 5.30 12.23
N PRO A 133 -1.21 5.82 13.03
CA PRO A 133 0.12 5.21 13.20
C PRO A 133 0.03 3.77 13.68
N SER A 134 0.89 2.88 13.14
CA SER A 134 0.90 1.44 13.46
C SER A 134 1.05 1.13 14.95
N ILE A 135 1.75 2.00 15.71
CA ILE A 135 1.91 1.84 17.16
C ILE A 135 0.57 1.88 17.90
N VAL A 136 -0.41 2.67 17.40
CA VAL A 136 -1.75 2.75 18.00
C VAL A 136 -2.48 1.43 17.83
N PHE A 137 -2.37 0.79 16.65
CA PHE A 137 -2.91 -0.55 16.42
C PHE A 137 -2.25 -1.59 17.33
N GLY A 138 -0.94 -1.48 17.56
CA GLY A 138 -0.23 -2.37 18.49
C GLY A 138 -0.72 -2.22 19.95
N LEU A 139 -0.90 -0.98 20.41
CA LEU A 139 -1.45 -0.70 21.75
C LEU A 139 -2.90 -1.16 21.88
N PHE A 140 -3.72 -0.89 20.86
CA PHE A 140 -5.10 -1.38 20.81
C PHE A 140 -5.15 -2.91 20.85
N GLY A 141 -4.35 -3.56 20.01
CA GLY A 141 -4.30 -5.02 19.94
C GLY A 141 -3.86 -5.66 21.27
N ASN A 142 -2.87 -5.06 21.93
CA ASN A 142 -2.48 -5.50 23.27
C ASN A 142 -3.62 -5.33 24.28
N ALA A 143 -4.22 -4.15 24.36
CA ALA A 143 -5.30 -3.88 25.31
C ALA A 143 -6.54 -4.75 25.03
N PHE A 144 -6.95 -4.86 23.76
CA PHE A 144 -8.17 -5.54 23.37
C PHE A 144 -8.02 -7.06 23.31
N PHE A 145 -7.06 -7.57 22.50
CA PHE A 145 -6.92 -9.01 22.29
C PHE A 145 -6.17 -9.69 23.43
N CYS A 146 -5.04 -9.10 23.90
CA CYS A 146 -4.25 -9.76 24.91
C CYS A 146 -4.86 -9.63 26.31
N VAL A 147 -5.33 -8.44 26.71
CA VAL A 147 -5.82 -8.19 28.07
C VAL A 147 -7.32 -8.42 28.17
N TRP A 148 -8.14 -7.70 27.40
CA TRP A 148 -9.60 -7.74 27.57
C TRP A 148 -10.22 -9.07 27.13
N LEU A 149 -9.79 -9.64 25.99
CA LEU A 149 -10.20 -10.98 25.54
C LEU A 149 -9.42 -12.12 26.23
N GLY A 150 -8.40 -11.82 27.04
CA GLY A 150 -7.63 -12.81 27.76
C GLY A 150 -6.77 -13.75 26.93
N MET A 151 -6.50 -13.41 25.64
CA MET A 151 -5.71 -14.26 24.74
C MET A 151 -4.21 -14.25 25.05
N GLY A 152 -3.76 -13.32 25.90
CA GLY A 152 -2.36 -13.12 26.22
C GLY A 152 -1.51 -12.76 25.00
N PHE A 153 -0.19 -12.79 25.17
CA PHE A 153 0.76 -12.64 24.06
C PHE A 153 0.81 -13.95 23.26
N SER A 154 -0.04 -14.08 22.27
CA SER A 154 -0.17 -15.26 21.45
C SER A 154 -0.06 -14.93 19.94
N ILE A 155 0.21 -15.96 19.13
CA ILE A 155 0.23 -15.85 17.68
C ILE A 155 -1.10 -15.32 17.13
N VAL A 156 -2.21 -15.75 17.74
CA VAL A 156 -3.55 -15.34 17.33
C VAL A 156 -3.80 -13.87 17.64
N SER A 157 -3.47 -13.39 18.86
CA SER A 157 -3.63 -11.97 19.22
C SER A 157 -2.77 -11.05 18.33
N GLY A 158 -1.53 -11.46 18.04
CA GLY A 158 -0.64 -10.75 17.12
C GLY A 158 -1.19 -10.70 15.69
N GLY A 159 -1.66 -11.85 15.19
CA GLY A 159 -2.24 -11.95 13.84
C GLY A 159 -3.52 -11.14 13.67
N LEU A 160 -4.41 -11.13 14.68
CA LEU A 160 -5.62 -10.30 14.68
C LEU A 160 -5.30 -8.80 14.73
N THR A 161 -4.32 -8.40 15.54
CA THR A 161 -3.84 -7.02 15.61
C THR A 161 -3.33 -6.56 14.24
N LEU A 162 -2.52 -7.40 13.61
CA LEU A 162 -1.98 -7.13 12.27
C LEU A 162 -3.10 -7.07 11.22
N ALA A 163 -4.10 -7.96 11.31
CA ALA A 163 -5.27 -7.94 10.44
C ALA A 163 -6.04 -6.62 10.54
N CYS A 164 -6.29 -6.12 11.76
CA CYS A 164 -6.95 -4.84 11.97
C CYS A 164 -6.19 -3.67 11.31
N MET A 165 -4.86 -3.70 11.34
CA MET A 165 -4.00 -2.69 10.73
C MET A 165 -4.03 -2.75 9.19
N VAL A 166 -4.04 -3.96 8.62
CA VAL A 166 -3.99 -4.18 7.17
C VAL A 166 -5.35 -3.96 6.50
N LEU A 167 -6.46 -4.26 7.21
CA LEU A 167 -7.82 -4.22 6.67
C LEU A 167 -8.17 -2.91 5.94
N PRO A 168 -7.95 -1.70 6.48
CA PRO A 168 -8.31 -0.47 5.81
C PRO A 168 -7.61 -0.30 4.46
N ILE A 169 -6.32 -0.60 4.41
CA ILE A 169 -5.49 -0.50 3.21
C ILE A 169 -5.93 -1.54 2.18
N LEU A 170 -6.14 -2.79 2.61
CA LEU A 170 -6.58 -3.89 1.75
C LEU A 170 -7.94 -3.59 1.11
N ILE A 171 -8.93 -3.14 1.91
CA ILE A 171 -10.26 -2.79 1.43
C ILE A 171 -10.18 -1.69 0.37
N ARG A 172 -9.40 -0.63 0.64
CA ARG A 172 -9.25 0.50 -0.28
C ARG A 172 -8.59 0.11 -1.59
N ALA A 173 -7.45 -0.58 -1.53
CA ALA A 173 -6.74 -1.03 -2.72
C ALA A 173 -7.60 -1.96 -3.57
N THR A 174 -8.33 -2.87 -2.93
CA THR A 174 -9.24 -3.81 -3.61
C THR A 174 -10.46 -3.10 -4.20
N GLU A 175 -11.09 -2.17 -3.46
CA GLU A 175 -12.21 -1.37 -3.97
C GLU A 175 -11.80 -0.57 -5.21
N GLU A 176 -10.60 0.03 -5.19
CA GLU A 176 -10.09 0.79 -6.32
C GLU A 176 -9.77 -0.11 -7.51
N GLY A 177 -9.23 -1.30 -7.27
CA GLY A 177 -9.03 -2.33 -8.30
C GLY A 177 -10.34 -2.71 -9.00
N PHE A 178 -11.42 -2.99 -8.27
CA PHE A 178 -12.72 -3.27 -8.87
C PHE A 178 -13.30 -2.08 -9.63
N ARG A 179 -13.05 -0.86 -9.19
CA ARG A 179 -13.52 0.36 -9.84
C ARG A 179 -12.74 0.73 -11.09
N SER A 180 -11.52 0.27 -11.23
CA SER A 180 -10.68 0.51 -12.43
C SER A 180 -11.14 -0.30 -13.64
N VAL A 181 -11.96 -1.35 -13.43
CA VAL A 181 -12.51 -2.13 -14.53
C VAL A 181 -13.55 -1.31 -15.31
N PRO A 182 -13.43 -1.17 -16.65
CA PRO A 182 -14.36 -0.42 -17.46
C PRO A 182 -15.81 -0.90 -17.31
N ASP A 183 -16.76 0.03 -17.33
CA ASP A 183 -18.18 -0.28 -17.19
C ASP A 183 -18.72 -1.12 -18.35
N ASP A 184 -18.05 -1.14 -19.50
CA ASP A 184 -18.41 -1.96 -20.66
C ASP A 184 -18.50 -3.46 -20.33
N TYR A 185 -17.61 -3.96 -19.46
CA TYR A 185 -17.67 -5.35 -19.00
C TYR A 185 -18.93 -5.63 -18.18
N ARG A 186 -19.36 -4.66 -17.37
CA ARG A 186 -20.60 -4.76 -16.56
C ARG A 186 -21.84 -4.73 -17.46
N LEU A 187 -21.80 -3.86 -18.48
CA LEU A 187 -22.88 -3.77 -19.48
C LEU A 187 -22.97 -5.04 -20.34
N ALA A 188 -21.84 -5.58 -20.78
CA ALA A 188 -21.79 -6.84 -21.52
C ALA A 188 -22.34 -8.02 -20.70
N ALA A 189 -21.96 -8.12 -19.43
CA ALA A 189 -22.49 -9.13 -18.51
C ALA A 189 -24.02 -9.01 -18.34
N ALA A 190 -24.52 -7.77 -18.20
CA ALA A 190 -25.94 -7.51 -18.08
C ALA A 190 -26.70 -7.87 -19.37
N ALA A 191 -26.13 -7.59 -20.56
CA ALA A 191 -26.69 -7.97 -21.85
C ALA A 191 -26.79 -9.49 -22.03
N LEU A 192 -25.86 -10.26 -21.44
CA LEU A 192 -25.89 -11.71 -21.42
C LEU A 192 -26.82 -12.29 -20.32
N GLY A 193 -27.53 -11.46 -19.58
CA GLY A 193 -28.44 -11.87 -18.50
C GLY A 193 -27.70 -12.42 -17.26
N MET A 194 -26.40 -12.15 -17.10
CA MET A 194 -25.63 -12.61 -15.95
C MET A 194 -26.03 -11.84 -14.68
N SER A 195 -26.14 -12.56 -13.56
CA SER A 195 -26.29 -11.93 -12.26
C SER A 195 -25.01 -11.17 -11.87
N ARG A 196 -25.12 -10.13 -11.03
CA ARG A 196 -23.94 -9.37 -10.55
C ARG A 196 -22.88 -10.27 -9.90
N THR A 197 -23.30 -11.25 -9.13
CA THR A 197 -22.39 -12.21 -8.48
C THR A 197 -21.69 -13.12 -9.49
N ALA A 198 -22.37 -13.52 -10.56
CA ALA A 198 -21.75 -14.28 -11.65
C ALA A 198 -20.74 -13.42 -12.43
N ALA A 199 -21.07 -12.16 -12.69
CA ALA A 199 -20.18 -11.23 -13.36
C ALA A 199 -18.89 -10.99 -12.54
N ILE A 200 -18.99 -10.79 -11.21
CA ILE A 200 -17.83 -10.64 -10.31
C ILE A 200 -16.94 -11.90 -10.35
N ARG A 201 -17.55 -13.08 -10.38
CA ARG A 201 -16.78 -14.34 -10.32
C ARG A 201 -16.10 -14.71 -11.64
N HIS A 202 -16.64 -14.31 -12.79
CA HIS A 202 -16.19 -14.77 -14.10
C HIS A 202 -15.57 -13.69 -14.98
N LEU A 203 -15.83 -12.40 -14.70
CA LEU A 203 -15.39 -11.29 -15.55
C LEU A 203 -14.55 -10.24 -14.81
N LEU A 204 -14.64 -10.14 -13.50
CA LEU A 204 -13.92 -9.20 -12.63
C LEU A 204 -12.97 -9.95 -11.69
#